data_7abe441fc407e3a7e1cafc95e5125dc1
#
_entry.id   7abe441fc407e3a7e1cafc95e5125dc1
#
_cell.length_a   1.000
_cell.length_b   1.000
_cell.length_c   1.000
_cell.angle_alpha   90.00
_cell.angle_beta   90.00
_cell.angle_gamma   90.00
#
_symmetry.space_group_name_H-M   'P 1'
#
loop_
_entity.id
_entity.type
_entity.pdbx_description
1 polymer ?
#
loop_
_entity_poly.entity_id
_entity_poly.type
_entity_poly.pdbx_seq_one_letter_code
_entity_poly.pdbx_strand_id
1 'polypeptide(L)'
;MHTKIPSAFLGLAVIVLTITGCIIVINGKSVQGSGNIITQEREVSEFSKVHLKGSGKVFLTPGKKQSLEIKTDDNIMPLIETDVSGKKLTISHGKHHLRPTVFEVFITVKNLKGVAISGSGDISGKGRFVTETFYAEISGSGDVDLEVETSKLASKISGSGAIRLAGKAQDYTVSISGSGEINAFDVQAETVSVKISGSGDCRVHAAESLDAKISGSGDVYYKGRPRINTKISGSGSLISRE
;
A
#
# COMPACT_ATOMS: atom_id res chain seq x y z
N MET A 1 -63.67 -54.25 -23.61
CA MET A 1 -62.95 -54.72 -22.43
C MET A 1 -61.57 -54.07 -22.52
N HIS A 2 -61.34 -53.03 -21.70
CA HIS A 2 -60.15 -52.18 -21.77
C HIS A 2 -58.96 -52.78 -20.99
N THR A 3 -57.83 -52.96 -21.64
CA THR A 3 -56.61 -53.34 -21.00
C THR A 3 -55.68 -52.12 -21.01
N LYS A 4 -55.32 -51.60 -19.80
CA LYS A 4 -54.40 -50.49 -19.55
C LYS A 4 -52.96 -50.99 -19.63
N ILE A 5 -52.11 -50.24 -20.35
CA ILE A 5 -50.66 -50.37 -20.39
C ILE A 5 -50.06 -49.49 -19.27
N PRO A 6 -49.19 -49.98 -18.42
CA PRO A 6 -48.51 -49.12 -17.46
C PRO A 6 -47.29 -48.42 -18.11
N SER A 7 -47.27 -47.12 -18.03
CA SER A 7 -46.12 -46.27 -18.41
C SER A 7 -44.97 -46.35 -17.37
N ALA A 8 -43.83 -46.82 -17.84
CA ALA A 8 -42.60 -46.78 -17.07
C ALA A 8 -42.03 -45.35 -17.08
N PHE A 9 -41.99 -44.72 -15.91
CA PHE A 9 -41.27 -43.47 -15.71
C PHE A 9 -39.78 -43.76 -15.58
N LEU A 10 -39.02 -43.36 -16.60
CA LEU A 10 -37.55 -43.32 -16.54
C LEU A 10 -37.13 -42.04 -15.83
N GLY A 11 -36.77 -42.16 -14.55
CA GLY A 11 -36.27 -41.02 -13.77
C GLY A 11 -34.87 -40.60 -14.21
N LEU A 12 -34.78 -39.48 -14.88
CA LEU A 12 -33.53 -38.82 -15.20
C LEU A 12 -33.03 -38.09 -13.94
N ALA A 13 -32.04 -38.67 -13.26
CA ALA A 13 -31.37 -38.02 -12.13
C ALA A 13 -30.52 -36.88 -12.66
N VAL A 14 -31.01 -35.64 -12.56
CA VAL A 14 -30.21 -34.43 -12.78
C VAL A 14 -29.36 -34.21 -11.56
N ILE A 15 -28.06 -34.49 -11.66
CA ILE A 15 -27.06 -34.10 -10.67
C ILE A 15 -26.86 -32.59 -10.83
N VAL A 16 -27.50 -31.78 -9.98
CA VAL A 16 -27.24 -30.36 -9.85
C VAL A 16 -25.95 -30.19 -9.07
N LEU A 17 -24.83 -29.95 -9.77
CA LEU A 17 -23.59 -29.55 -9.17
C LEU A 17 -23.76 -28.10 -8.72
N THR A 18 -24.10 -27.86 -7.45
CA THR A 18 -24.13 -26.52 -6.87
C THR A 18 -22.68 -26.05 -6.65
N ILE A 19 -22.15 -25.34 -7.65
CA ILE A 19 -20.97 -24.51 -7.45
C ILE A 19 -21.40 -23.37 -6.52
N THR A 20 -21.06 -23.46 -5.24
CA THR A 20 -21.19 -22.37 -4.28
C THR A 20 -20.17 -21.29 -4.65
N GLY A 21 -20.44 -20.55 -5.71
CA GLY A 21 -19.78 -19.31 -6.03
C GLY A 21 -20.18 -18.30 -4.95
N CYS A 22 -19.22 -17.83 -4.17
CA CYS A 22 -19.42 -16.72 -3.26
C CYS A 22 -19.80 -15.49 -4.10
N ILE A 23 -21.11 -15.23 -4.27
CA ILE A 23 -21.58 -13.99 -4.90
C ILE A 23 -21.37 -12.90 -3.87
N ILE A 24 -20.24 -12.20 -3.98
CA ILE A 24 -20.01 -10.93 -3.26
C ILE A 24 -20.94 -9.91 -3.93
N VAL A 25 -22.13 -9.71 -3.37
CA VAL A 25 -23.01 -8.60 -3.78
C VAL A 25 -22.39 -7.31 -3.25
N ILE A 26 -21.58 -6.65 -4.08
CA ILE A 26 -21.06 -5.32 -3.78
C ILE A 26 -22.20 -4.32 -4.04
N ASN A 27 -22.98 -4.02 -3.01
CA ASN A 27 -24.08 -3.04 -3.03
C ASN A 27 -23.55 -1.61 -2.90
N GLY A 28 -22.57 -1.19 -3.71
CA GLY A 28 -22.09 0.18 -3.82
C GLY A 28 -22.51 0.78 -5.16
N LYS A 29 -23.22 1.91 -5.16
CA LYS A 29 -23.46 2.68 -6.40
C LYS A 29 -22.11 3.15 -6.93
N SER A 30 -21.73 2.74 -8.15
CA SER A 30 -20.57 3.28 -8.85
C SER A 30 -20.90 4.71 -9.32
N VAL A 31 -20.03 5.66 -8.97
CA VAL A 31 -20.16 7.07 -9.39
C VAL A 31 -19.08 7.35 -10.43
N GLN A 32 -19.51 7.61 -11.66
CA GLN A 32 -18.62 8.02 -12.75
C GLN A 32 -18.33 9.50 -12.65
N GLY A 33 -17.07 9.91 -12.85
CA GLY A 33 -16.69 11.31 -12.94
C GLY A 33 -17.39 12.03 -14.11
N SER A 34 -17.76 13.28 -13.90
CA SER A 34 -18.44 14.13 -14.89
C SER A 34 -17.53 14.57 -16.03
N GLY A 35 -16.20 14.54 -15.85
CA GLY A 35 -15.20 15.12 -16.73
C GLY A 35 -14.94 16.60 -16.45
N ASN A 36 -15.75 17.28 -15.64
CA ASN A 36 -15.51 18.66 -15.20
C ASN A 36 -14.59 18.67 -13.98
N ILE A 37 -13.30 18.91 -14.22
CA ILE A 37 -12.28 18.85 -13.16
C ILE A 37 -12.24 20.16 -12.41
N ILE A 38 -12.38 20.07 -11.08
CA ILE A 38 -12.24 21.19 -10.16
C ILE A 38 -11.15 20.93 -9.12
N THR A 39 -10.67 22.00 -8.53
CA THR A 39 -9.70 22.00 -7.44
C THR A 39 -10.31 22.65 -6.22
N GLN A 40 -10.12 22.04 -5.05
CA GLN A 40 -10.61 22.52 -3.76
C GLN A 40 -9.51 22.47 -2.70
N GLU A 41 -9.22 23.62 -2.09
CA GLU A 41 -8.43 23.65 -0.84
C GLU A 41 -9.31 23.22 0.32
N ARG A 42 -8.73 22.50 1.28
CA ARG A 42 -9.40 22.05 2.51
C ARG A 42 -8.62 22.47 3.74
N GLU A 43 -9.30 23.14 4.64
CA GLU A 43 -8.75 23.41 5.96
C GLU A 43 -8.88 22.16 6.84
N VAL A 44 -7.76 21.71 7.37
CA VAL A 44 -7.67 20.55 8.26
C VAL A 44 -6.77 20.85 9.44
N SER A 45 -7.01 20.22 10.56
CA SER A 45 -6.14 20.32 11.74
C SER A 45 -4.73 19.85 11.42
N GLU A 46 -3.74 20.24 12.23
CA GLU A 46 -2.35 19.83 12.04
C GLU A 46 -2.18 18.31 12.12
N PHE A 47 -1.47 17.75 11.15
CA PHE A 47 -1.16 16.32 11.07
C PHE A 47 0.33 16.09 10.76
N SER A 48 0.78 14.89 11.05
CA SER A 48 2.13 14.42 10.73
C SER A 48 2.13 13.05 10.04
N LYS A 49 0.98 12.49 9.76
CA LYS A 49 0.80 11.20 9.12
C LYS A 49 -0.28 11.31 8.05
N VAL A 50 -0.09 10.63 6.92
CA VAL A 50 -1.06 10.62 5.81
C VAL A 50 -1.49 9.19 5.53
N HIS A 51 -2.80 8.96 5.47
CA HIS A 51 -3.38 7.67 5.12
C HIS A 51 -4.34 7.82 3.95
N LEU A 52 -4.01 7.22 2.82
CA LEU A 52 -4.88 7.11 1.66
C LEU A 52 -5.66 5.79 1.73
N LYS A 53 -6.99 5.87 1.75
CA LYS A 53 -7.89 4.71 1.67
C LYS A 53 -8.58 4.69 0.32
N GLY A 54 -8.32 3.65 -0.47
CA GLY A 54 -8.86 3.50 -1.81
C GLY A 54 -7.81 3.71 -2.90
N SER A 55 -8.19 4.39 -3.97
CA SER A 55 -7.36 4.73 -5.13
C SER A 55 -7.14 6.25 -5.19
N GLY A 56 -6.21 6.70 -6.00
CA GLY A 56 -5.87 8.09 -6.21
C GLY A 56 -4.38 8.35 -6.04
N LYS A 57 -3.93 9.57 -6.34
CA LYS A 57 -2.53 9.97 -6.23
C LYS A 57 -2.37 11.06 -5.19
N VAL A 58 -1.45 10.86 -4.25
CA VAL A 58 -1.10 11.85 -3.24
C VAL A 58 0.31 12.34 -3.50
N PHE A 59 0.47 13.64 -3.63
CA PHE A 59 1.75 14.33 -3.83
C PHE A 59 2.12 15.07 -2.54
N LEU A 60 3.23 14.69 -1.93
CA LEU A 60 3.73 15.26 -0.68
C LEU A 60 4.89 16.21 -0.94
N THR A 61 4.88 17.36 -0.30
CA THR A 61 5.97 18.33 -0.36
C THR A 61 6.30 18.79 1.06
N PRO A 62 7.60 18.79 1.49
CA PRO A 62 7.97 19.39 2.75
C PRO A 62 7.80 20.90 2.70
N GLY A 63 7.26 21.50 3.77
CA GLY A 63 7.09 22.96 3.81
C GLY A 63 6.76 23.50 5.19
N LYS A 64 6.91 24.81 5.38
CA LYS A 64 6.70 25.46 6.67
C LYS A 64 5.22 25.62 7.05
N LYS A 65 4.35 25.78 6.06
CA LYS A 65 2.89 25.92 6.22
C LYS A 65 2.21 24.71 5.63
N GLN A 66 1.38 24.05 6.43
CA GLN A 66 0.57 22.91 5.99
C GLN A 66 -0.51 23.37 5.04
N SER A 67 -0.77 22.58 3.99
CA SER A 67 -1.88 22.79 3.06
C SER A 67 -2.39 21.44 2.57
N LEU A 68 -3.65 21.41 2.17
CA LEU A 68 -4.32 20.28 1.55
C LEU A 68 -5.18 20.76 0.39
N GLU A 69 -4.89 20.30 -0.81
CA GLU A 69 -5.61 20.60 -2.03
C GLU A 69 -6.03 19.29 -2.71
N ILE A 70 -7.27 19.21 -3.18
CA ILE A 70 -7.82 18.05 -3.89
C ILE A 70 -8.27 18.50 -5.27
N LYS A 71 -7.89 17.71 -6.29
CA LYS A 71 -8.27 17.90 -7.67
C LYS A 71 -8.99 16.64 -8.17
N THR A 72 -10.26 16.80 -8.56
CA THR A 72 -11.09 15.70 -9.07
C THR A 72 -12.31 16.25 -9.80
N ASP A 73 -13.18 15.37 -10.29
CA ASP A 73 -14.45 15.74 -10.90
C ASP A 73 -15.37 16.44 -9.89
N ASP A 74 -16.13 17.42 -10.35
CA ASP A 74 -17.04 18.23 -9.52
C ASP A 74 -18.11 17.40 -8.79
N ASN A 75 -18.63 16.36 -9.45
CA ASN A 75 -19.61 15.43 -8.86
C ASN A 75 -18.98 14.41 -7.91
N ILE A 76 -17.67 14.22 -7.95
CA ILE A 76 -16.92 13.33 -7.04
C ILE A 76 -16.39 14.08 -5.83
N MET A 77 -16.04 15.36 -5.97
CA MET A 77 -15.47 16.19 -4.90
C MET A 77 -16.26 16.11 -3.56
N PRO A 78 -17.60 16.16 -3.55
CA PRO A 78 -18.38 16.04 -2.30
C PRO A 78 -18.33 14.68 -1.65
N LEU A 79 -17.88 13.63 -2.37
CA LEU A 79 -17.80 12.25 -1.89
C LEU A 79 -16.41 11.92 -1.30
N ILE A 80 -15.44 12.82 -1.46
CA ILE A 80 -14.11 12.67 -0.86
C ILE A 80 -14.14 13.19 0.56
N GLU A 81 -13.85 12.30 1.49
CA GLU A 81 -13.76 12.58 2.91
C GLU A 81 -12.31 12.85 3.31
N THR A 82 -12.10 13.87 4.14
CA THR A 82 -10.79 14.16 4.75
C THR A 82 -11.00 14.38 6.24
N ASP A 83 -10.40 13.52 7.05
CA ASP A 83 -10.51 13.55 8.52
C ASP A 83 -9.13 13.54 9.17
N VAL A 84 -8.95 14.30 10.24
CA VAL A 84 -7.72 14.29 11.04
C VAL A 84 -8.01 13.81 12.44
N SER A 85 -7.49 12.63 12.76
CA SER A 85 -7.59 12.04 14.10
C SER A 85 -6.22 11.56 14.58
N GLY A 86 -5.79 11.93 15.78
CA GLY A 86 -4.49 11.54 16.35
C GLY A 86 -3.29 11.97 15.50
N LYS A 87 -3.32 13.17 14.91
CA LYS A 87 -2.31 13.69 13.99
C LYS A 87 -2.17 12.88 12.68
N LYS A 88 -3.17 12.10 12.32
CA LYS A 88 -3.25 11.34 11.07
C LYS A 88 -4.35 11.90 10.18
N LEU A 89 -3.99 12.45 9.03
CA LEU A 89 -4.91 12.79 7.96
C LEU A 89 -5.32 11.50 7.25
N THR A 90 -6.60 11.21 7.19
CA THR A 90 -7.18 10.12 6.40
C THR A 90 -7.94 10.73 5.22
N ILE A 91 -7.62 10.25 4.02
CA ILE A 91 -8.31 10.60 2.79
C ILE A 91 -9.06 9.35 2.34
N SER A 92 -10.38 9.45 2.17
CA SER A 92 -11.23 8.31 1.82
C SER A 92 -12.42 8.76 0.96
N HIS A 93 -13.12 7.80 0.41
CA HIS A 93 -14.37 8.00 -0.33
C HIS A 93 -15.53 7.16 0.25
N GLY A 94 -15.42 6.79 1.54
CA GLY A 94 -16.43 6.04 2.24
C GLY A 94 -16.77 4.71 1.56
N LYS A 95 -18.06 4.44 1.37
CA LYS A 95 -18.57 3.20 0.74
C LYS A 95 -18.82 3.33 -0.77
N HIS A 96 -18.43 4.44 -1.38
CA HIS A 96 -18.69 4.69 -2.80
C HIS A 96 -17.62 4.02 -3.67
N HIS A 97 -18.05 3.40 -4.77
CA HIS A 97 -17.15 2.99 -5.84
C HIS A 97 -17.00 4.16 -6.81
N LEU A 98 -15.90 4.90 -6.66
CA LEU A 98 -15.64 6.06 -7.50
C LEU A 98 -14.84 5.65 -8.75
N ARG A 99 -15.20 6.25 -9.88
CA ARG A 99 -14.45 6.20 -11.14
C ARG A 99 -14.16 7.63 -11.61
N PRO A 100 -13.25 8.33 -10.93
CA PRO A 100 -12.89 9.69 -11.27
C PRO A 100 -12.14 9.73 -12.61
N THR A 101 -12.27 10.83 -13.33
CA THR A 101 -11.40 11.18 -14.46
C THR A 101 -10.00 11.49 -13.95
N VAL A 102 -9.92 12.23 -12.84
CA VAL A 102 -8.70 12.57 -12.10
C VAL A 102 -8.98 12.51 -10.62
N PHE A 103 -8.07 11.94 -9.83
CA PHE A 103 -8.08 12.06 -8.38
C PHE A 103 -6.66 12.26 -7.88
N GLU A 104 -6.31 13.51 -7.65
CA GLU A 104 -5.01 13.97 -7.20
C GLU A 104 -5.17 14.78 -5.91
N VAL A 105 -4.29 14.56 -4.95
CA VAL A 105 -4.25 15.25 -3.67
C VAL A 105 -2.85 15.82 -3.47
N PHE A 106 -2.76 17.12 -3.28
CA PHE A 106 -1.51 17.84 -3.06
C PHE A 106 -1.43 18.27 -1.60
N ILE A 107 -0.38 17.85 -0.92
CA ILE A 107 -0.19 18.09 0.51
C ILE A 107 1.17 18.72 0.75
N THR A 108 1.17 19.89 1.38
CA THR A 108 2.37 20.43 2.00
C THR A 108 2.35 20.10 3.49
N VAL A 109 3.43 19.50 4.01
CA VAL A 109 3.50 19.07 5.41
C VAL A 109 4.80 19.50 6.07
N LYS A 110 4.69 19.96 7.32
CA LYS A 110 5.86 20.47 8.08
C LYS A 110 6.74 19.34 8.62
N ASN A 111 6.11 18.34 9.23
CA ASN A 111 6.79 17.22 9.87
C ASN A 111 6.06 15.93 9.48
N LEU A 112 6.53 15.24 8.46
CA LEU A 112 5.95 13.96 8.05
C LEU A 112 6.61 12.82 8.84
N LYS A 113 5.82 12.06 9.59
CA LYS A 113 6.26 10.91 10.39
C LYS A 113 5.83 9.57 9.80
N GLY A 114 5.01 9.58 8.76
CA GLY A 114 4.64 8.36 8.09
C GLY A 114 3.52 8.50 7.07
N VAL A 115 3.46 7.50 6.21
CA VAL A 115 2.45 7.36 5.17
C VAL A 115 1.86 5.95 5.22
N ALA A 116 0.58 5.84 4.88
CA ALA A 116 -0.09 4.56 4.75
C ALA A 116 -1.02 4.55 3.54
N ILE A 117 -1.10 3.40 2.87
CA ILE A 117 -2.07 3.13 1.81
C ILE A 117 -2.89 1.90 2.20
N SER A 118 -4.21 2.02 2.12
CA SER A 118 -5.12 0.88 2.17
C SER A 118 -5.92 0.85 0.88
N GLY A 119 -5.49 0.04 -0.10
CA GLY A 119 -6.06 -0.01 -1.44
C GLY A 119 -5.00 -0.02 -2.54
N SER A 120 -5.24 0.73 -3.63
CA SER A 120 -4.41 0.72 -4.84
C SER A 120 -4.00 2.13 -5.30
N GLY A 121 -3.97 3.07 -4.37
CA GLY A 121 -3.52 4.43 -4.67
C GLY A 121 -2.01 4.59 -4.53
N ASP A 122 -1.49 5.75 -4.93
CA ASP A 122 -0.07 6.05 -4.94
C ASP A 122 0.25 7.25 -4.03
N ILE A 123 1.37 7.21 -3.33
CA ILE A 123 1.90 8.33 -2.56
C ILE A 123 3.32 8.62 -3.04
N SER A 124 3.57 9.81 -3.55
CA SER A 124 4.90 10.26 -3.97
C SER A 124 5.28 11.58 -3.30
N GLY A 125 6.58 11.80 -3.09
CA GLY A 125 7.10 13.01 -2.49
C GLY A 125 8.07 13.77 -3.37
N LYS A 126 8.06 15.09 -3.26
CA LYS A 126 9.10 15.96 -3.83
C LYS A 126 9.94 16.54 -2.70
N GLY A 127 11.26 16.27 -2.73
CA GLY A 127 12.18 16.70 -1.69
C GLY A 127 12.25 15.74 -0.52
N ARG A 128 13.18 16.04 0.40
CA ARG A 128 13.55 15.17 1.50
C ARG A 128 12.75 15.48 2.75
N PHE A 129 12.18 14.45 3.38
CA PHE A 129 11.52 14.55 4.68
C PHE A 129 12.50 14.17 5.80
N VAL A 130 12.72 15.09 6.73
CA VAL A 130 13.62 14.88 7.88
C VAL A 130 12.78 14.72 9.14
N THR A 131 12.98 13.62 9.85
CA THR A 131 12.21 13.30 11.07
C THR A 131 12.99 12.31 11.95
N GLU A 132 12.65 12.18 13.21
CA GLU A 132 13.27 11.19 14.11
C GLU A 132 12.81 9.76 13.79
N THR A 133 11.53 9.60 13.46
CA THR A 133 10.94 8.29 13.15
C THR A 133 10.05 8.41 11.91
N PHE A 134 10.18 7.47 10.98
CA PHE A 134 9.33 7.41 9.79
C PHE A 134 8.82 6.00 9.52
N TYR A 135 7.57 5.90 9.06
CA TYR A 135 7.04 4.64 8.57
C TYR A 135 6.32 4.79 7.21
N ALA A 136 6.46 3.76 6.36
CA ALA A 136 5.70 3.60 5.13
C ALA A 136 4.96 2.26 5.18
N GLU A 137 3.64 2.27 5.05
CA GLU A 137 2.83 1.05 5.12
C GLU A 137 1.89 0.94 3.92
N ILE A 138 1.85 -0.26 3.31
CA ILE A 138 0.90 -0.59 2.25
C ILE A 138 0.11 -1.83 2.65
N SER A 139 -1.20 -1.71 2.61
CA SER A 139 -2.15 -2.81 2.68
C SER A 139 -2.96 -2.84 1.39
N GLY A 140 -2.53 -3.65 0.42
CA GLY A 140 -3.09 -3.69 -0.93
C GLY A 140 -2.03 -3.72 -2.03
N SER A 141 -2.25 -2.93 -3.10
CA SER A 141 -1.42 -2.95 -4.32
C SER A 141 -0.93 -1.56 -4.76
N GLY A 142 -0.97 -0.60 -3.86
CA GLY A 142 -0.52 0.77 -4.15
C GLY A 142 1.00 0.93 -4.09
N ASP A 143 1.49 2.12 -4.45
CA ASP A 143 2.92 2.45 -4.49
C ASP A 143 3.25 3.64 -3.59
N VAL A 144 4.42 3.58 -2.93
CA VAL A 144 5.02 4.70 -2.17
C VAL A 144 6.40 5.00 -2.74
N ASP A 145 6.70 6.29 -2.99
CA ASP A 145 8.01 6.76 -3.47
C ASP A 145 8.41 8.05 -2.74
N LEU A 146 9.42 7.97 -1.84
CA LEU A 146 9.79 9.06 -0.94
C LEU A 146 11.30 9.11 -0.68
N GLU A 147 11.81 10.33 -0.43
CA GLU A 147 13.15 10.54 0.13
C GLU A 147 13.05 10.93 1.61
N VAL A 148 13.71 10.16 2.50
CA VAL A 148 13.57 10.31 3.96
C VAL A 148 14.93 10.26 4.65
N GLU A 149 15.14 11.16 5.60
CA GLU A 149 16.28 11.13 6.52
C GLU A 149 15.74 11.00 7.95
N THR A 150 16.12 9.91 8.63
CA THR A 150 15.50 9.57 9.92
C THR A 150 16.43 8.70 10.79
N SER A 151 16.25 8.70 12.10
CA SER A 151 16.93 7.73 12.95
C SER A 151 16.29 6.34 12.82
N LYS A 152 14.96 6.28 12.82
CA LYS A 152 14.24 4.99 12.74
C LYS A 152 13.30 4.96 11.56
N LEU A 153 13.57 4.05 10.63
CA LEU A 153 12.77 3.80 9.45
C LEU A 153 12.05 2.47 9.56
N ALA A 154 10.77 2.43 9.18
CA ALA A 154 10.03 1.19 9.06
C ALA A 154 9.23 1.15 7.76
N SER A 155 9.32 0.04 7.03
CA SER A 155 8.53 -0.22 5.82
C SER A 155 7.78 -1.51 5.96
N LYS A 156 6.48 -1.49 5.63
CA LYS A 156 5.64 -2.68 5.73
C LYS A 156 4.72 -2.80 4.52
N ILE A 157 4.71 -3.99 3.92
CA ILE A 157 3.75 -4.35 2.88
C ILE A 157 2.95 -5.57 3.32
N SER A 158 1.63 -5.46 3.18
CA SER A 158 0.70 -6.58 3.24
C SER A 158 -0.09 -6.60 1.94
N GLY A 159 0.33 -7.42 0.99
CA GLY A 159 -0.23 -7.46 -0.37
C GLY A 159 0.83 -7.51 -1.46
N SER A 160 0.60 -6.76 -2.54
CA SER A 160 1.43 -6.78 -3.77
C SER A 160 1.93 -5.39 -4.21
N GLY A 161 1.85 -4.41 -3.32
CA GLY A 161 2.32 -3.04 -3.62
C GLY A 161 3.84 -2.91 -3.62
N ALA A 162 4.32 -1.71 -3.93
CA ALA A 162 5.75 -1.40 -3.92
C ALA A 162 6.08 -0.16 -3.07
N ILE A 163 7.18 -0.23 -2.31
CA ILE A 163 7.75 0.89 -1.57
C ILE A 163 9.14 1.17 -2.12
N ARG A 164 9.35 2.39 -2.62
CA ARG A 164 10.65 2.91 -3.06
C ARG A 164 11.07 4.03 -2.10
N LEU A 165 12.23 3.86 -1.48
CA LEU A 165 12.77 4.85 -0.55
C LEU A 165 14.20 5.18 -0.90
N ALA A 166 14.54 6.47 -0.70
CA ALA A 166 15.90 6.97 -0.76
C ALA A 166 16.21 7.79 0.50
N GLY A 167 17.51 7.99 0.82
CA GLY A 167 17.98 8.84 1.91
C GLY A 167 18.85 8.14 2.94
N LYS A 168 18.59 8.36 4.24
CA LYS A 168 19.42 7.81 5.33
C LYS A 168 18.58 7.35 6.50
N ALA A 169 19.04 6.28 7.16
CA ALA A 169 18.50 5.81 8.43
C ALA A 169 19.61 5.28 9.36
N GLN A 170 19.38 5.29 10.66
CA GLN A 170 20.23 4.51 11.58
C GLN A 170 19.68 3.08 11.62
N ASP A 171 18.45 2.92 12.06
CA ASP A 171 17.78 1.62 12.12
C ASP A 171 16.71 1.52 11.04
N TYR A 172 16.75 0.46 10.24
CA TYR A 172 15.73 0.19 9.23
C TYR A 172 15.08 -1.18 9.42
N THR A 173 13.77 -1.19 9.63
CA THR A 173 12.97 -2.40 9.74
C THR A 173 12.08 -2.57 8.51
N VAL A 174 12.16 -3.74 7.88
CA VAL A 174 11.38 -4.14 6.71
C VAL A 174 10.51 -5.34 7.05
N SER A 175 9.24 -5.29 6.66
CA SER A 175 8.32 -6.43 6.76
C SER A 175 7.47 -6.57 5.50
N ILE A 176 7.55 -7.73 4.84
CA ILE A 176 6.73 -8.05 3.67
C ILE A 176 5.91 -9.30 3.98
N SER A 177 4.60 -9.19 3.78
CA SER A 177 3.65 -10.29 3.81
C SER A 177 2.88 -10.32 2.50
N GLY A 178 3.14 -11.31 1.66
CA GLY A 178 2.58 -11.40 0.30
C GLY A 178 3.65 -11.39 -0.78
N SER A 179 3.39 -10.66 -1.88
CA SER A 179 4.25 -10.61 -3.08
C SER A 179 4.71 -9.18 -3.43
N GLY A 180 4.66 -8.27 -2.47
CA GLY A 180 5.10 -6.89 -2.68
C GLY A 180 6.61 -6.72 -2.75
N GLU A 181 7.05 -5.55 -3.19
CA GLU A 181 8.46 -5.21 -3.37
C GLU A 181 8.84 -3.99 -2.51
N ILE A 182 9.98 -4.08 -1.81
CA ILE A 182 10.61 -2.91 -1.16
C ILE A 182 11.97 -2.66 -1.81
N ASN A 183 12.12 -1.50 -2.43
CA ASN A 183 13.38 -1.03 -2.99
C ASN A 183 13.91 0.15 -2.19
N ALA A 184 14.92 -0.11 -1.37
CA ALA A 184 15.62 0.84 -0.52
C ALA A 184 17.14 0.74 -0.68
N PHE A 185 17.63 0.41 -1.88
CA PHE A 185 19.07 0.43 -2.18
C PHE A 185 19.68 1.83 -2.00
N ASP A 186 18.87 2.87 -2.17
CA ASP A 186 19.27 4.25 -2.03
C ASP A 186 19.07 4.82 -0.61
N VAL A 187 18.67 3.96 0.35
CA VAL A 187 18.67 4.27 1.78
C VAL A 187 19.93 3.71 2.41
N GLN A 188 20.86 4.58 2.80
CA GLN A 188 22.03 4.18 3.59
C GLN A 188 21.58 3.97 5.04
N ALA A 189 21.51 2.72 5.48
CA ALA A 189 21.15 2.36 6.85
C ALA A 189 22.34 1.73 7.59
N GLU A 190 22.50 2.02 8.89
CA GLU A 190 23.53 1.40 9.72
C GLU A 190 23.11 -0.03 10.03
N THR A 191 21.91 -0.23 10.58
CA THR A 191 21.37 -1.55 10.89
C THR A 191 20.08 -1.81 10.12
N VAL A 192 19.96 -3.00 9.57
CA VAL A 192 18.79 -3.42 8.79
C VAL A 192 18.23 -4.74 9.31
N SER A 193 16.94 -4.78 9.57
CA SER A 193 16.19 -6.01 9.89
C SER A 193 15.10 -6.25 8.86
N VAL A 194 15.17 -7.39 8.17
CA VAL A 194 14.23 -7.78 7.11
C VAL A 194 13.45 -9.02 7.52
N LYS A 195 12.14 -8.97 7.37
CA LYS A 195 11.26 -10.13 7.52
C LYS A 195 10.36 -10.27 6.29
N ILE A 196 10.48 -11.40 5.59
CA ILE A 196 9.63 -11.74 4.46
C ILE A 196 8.81 -13.00 4.80
N SER A 197 7.50 -12.93 4.55
CA SER A 197 6.58 -14.06 4.59
C SER A 197 5.79 -14.09 3.28
N GLY A 198 6.16 -14.98 2.37
CA GLY A 198 5.59 -15.06 1.03
C GLY A 198 6.63 -15.04 -0.09
N SER A 199 6.35 -14.36 -1.19
CA SER A 199 7.18 -14.32 -2.40
C SER A 199 7.61 -12.90 -2.80
N GLY A 200 7.51 -11.97 -1.88
CA GLY A 200 7.93 -10.59 -2.13
C GLY A 200 9.44 -10.40 -1.97
N ASP A 201 9.99 -9.38 -2.62
CA ASP A 201 11.41 -9.08 -2.68
C ASP A 201 11.77 -7.81 -1.91
N CYS A 202 12.98 -7.80 -1.37
CA CYS A 202 13.51 -6.65 -0.65
C CYS A 202 14.91 -6.30 -1.15
N ARG A 203 15.15 -5.01 -1.39
CA ARG A 203 16.46 -4.45 -1.73
C ARG A 203 16.87 -3.43 -0.68
N VAL A 204 17.98 -3.65 0.01
CA VAL A 204 18.45 -2.81 1.13
C VAL A 204 19.95 -2.53 1.05
N HIS A 205 20.36 -1.43 1.69
CA HIS A 205 21.77 -1.10 1.88
C HIS A 205 22.06 -1.03 3.38
N ALA A 206 22.85 -1.98 3.89
CA ALA A 206 23.22 -2.10 5.29
C ALA A 206 24.72 -1.87 5.45
N ALA A 207 25.12 -0.95 6.31
CA ALA A 207 26.53 -0.63 6.56
C ALA A 207 27.16 -1.54 7.63
N GLU A 208 26.46 -1.78 8.76
CA GLU A 208 27.03 -2.47 9.93
C GLU A 208 26.45 -3.86 10.16
N SER A 209 25.11 -4.01 10.09
CA SER A 209 24.46 -5.28 10.35
C SER A 209 23.19 -5.50 9.53
N LEU A 210 22.96 -6.76 9.13
CA LEU A 210 21.78 -7.22 8.42
C LEU A 210 21.24 -8.51 9.08
N ASP A 211 20.04 -8.41 9.69
CA ASP A 211 19.26 -9.58 10.14
C ASP A 211 18.17 -9.85 9.11
N ALA A 212 18.19 -11.02 8.45
CA ALA A 212 17.24 -11.39 7.43
C ALA A 212 16.51 -12.69 7.77
N LYS A 213 15.17 -12.62 7.88
CA LYS A 213 14.30 -13.77 8.10
C LYS A 213 13.37 -13.94 6.92
N ILE A 214 13.53 -15.03 6.17
CA ILE A 214 12.72 -15.34 4.99
C ILE A 214 11.93 -16.62 5.24
N SER A 215 10.62 -16.55 5.06
CA SER A 215 9.71 -17.68 5.09
C SER A 215 8.90 -17.69 3.78
N GLY A 216 9.30 -18.52 2.84
CA GLY A 216 8.71 -18.56 1.50
C GLY A 216 9.74 -18.55 0.38
N SER A 217 9.42 -17.88 -0.72
CA SER A 217 10.24 -17.86 -1.94
C SER A 217 10.77 -16.47 -2.33
N GLY A 218 10.57 -15.47 -1.46
CA GLY A 218 11.05 -14.11 -1.72
C GLY A 218 12.54 -13.94 -1.45
N ASP A 219 13.18 -13.00 -2.12
CA ASP A 219 14.61 -12.75 -2.05
C ASP A 219 14.93 -11.44 -1.33
N VAL A 220 16.07 -11.43 -0.64
CA VAL A 220 16.66 -10.21 -0.08
C VAL A 220 17.96 -9.91 -0.80
N TYR A 221 17.99 -8.79 -1.51
CA TYR A 221 19.20 -8.24 -2.13
C TYR A 221 19.78 -7.16 -1.22
N TYR A 222 21.08 -7.20 -0.98
CA TYR A 222 21.72 -6.20 -0.13
C TYR A 222 22.98 -5.61 -0.73
N LYS A 223 23.25 -4.36 -0.40
CA LYS A 223 24.52 -3.64 -0.63
C LYS A 223 25.22 -3.39 0.70
N GLY A 224 26.55 -3.15 0.64
CA GLY A 224 27.39 -2.89 1.82
C GLY A 224 28.13 -4.13 2.30
N ARG A 225 28.81 -4.02 3.43
CA ARG A 225 29.59 -5.11 4.06
C ARG A 225 29.17 -5.34 5.50
N PRO A 226 27.88 -5.61 5.76
CA PRO A 226 27.36 -5.79 7.11
C PRO A 226 27.77 -7.14 7.71
N ARG A 227 27.70 -7.22 9.04
CA ARG A 227 27.61 -8.52 9.71
C ARG A 227 26.24 -9.10 9.43
N ILE A 228 26.23 -10.34 8.93
CA ILE A 228 24.99 -10.99 8.47
C ILE A 228 24.54 -12.03 9.48
N ASN A 229 23.26 -11.96 9.86
CA ASN A 229 22.53 -13.03 10.52
C ASN A 229 21.32 -13.38 9.65
N THR A 230 21.19 -14.62 9.21
CA THR A 230 20.10 -15.02 8.33
C THR A 230 19.44 -16.32 8.74
N LYS A 231 18.10 -16.36 8.60
CA LYS A 231 17.29 -17.56 8.77
C LYS A 231 16.33 -17.68 7.60
N ILE A 232 16.52 -18.71 6.76
CA ILE A 232 15.69 -18.95 5.58
C ILE A 232 14.94 -20.26 5.76
N SER A 233 13.62 -20.21 5.54
CA SER A 233 12.73 -21.37 5.49
C SER A 233 11.92 -21.28 4.18
N GLY A 234 12.27 -22.10 3.22
CA GLY A 234 11.72 -22.10 1.88
C GLY A 234 12.78 -21.99 0.79
N SER A 235 12.42 -21.45 -0.36
CA SER A 235 13.26 -21.34 -1.56
C SER A 235 13.87 -19.96 -1.79
N GLY A 236 13.62 -19.02 -0.89
CA GLY A 236 14.17 -17.67 -1.00
C GLY A 236 15.67 -17.59 -0.72
N SER A 237 16.30 -16.47 -1.06
CA SER A 237 17.74 -16.28 -0.97
C SER A 237 18.13 -14.92 -0.38
N LEU A 238 19.34 -14.85 0.17
CA LEU A 238 20.01 -13.60 0.53
C LEU A 238 21.17 -13.37 -0.44
N ILE A 239 21.15 -12.29 -1.20
CA ILE A 239 22.01 -12.07 -2.37
C ILE A 239 22.74 -10.73 -2.23
N SER A 240 24.08 -10.76 -2.26
CA SER A 240 24.90 -9.54 -2.30
C SER A 240 24.83 -8.88 -3.68
N ARG A 241 24.76 -7.55 -3.68
CA ARG A 241 24.84 -6.69 -4.86
C ARG A 241 25.86 -5.59 -4.59
N GLU A 242 27.05 -5.77 -5.09
CA GLU A 242 28.13 -4.77 -5.01
C GLU A 242 27.91 -3.59 -5.97
#